data_85d02b83ea7cadae25c74470fb6842bc
#
_entry.id   85d02b83ea7cadae25c74470fb6842bc
#
_cell.length_a   1.000
_cell.length_b   1.000
_cell.length_c   1.000
_cell.angle_alpha   90.00
_cell.angle_beta   90.00
_cell.angle_gamma   90.00
#
_symmetry.space_group_name_H-M   'P 1'
#
loop_
_entity.id
_entity.type
_entity.pdbx_description
1 polymer ?
#
loop_
_entity_poly.entity_id
_entity_poly.type
_entity_poly.pdbx_seq_one_letter_code
_entity_poly.pdbx_strand_id
1 'polypeptide(L)'
;MAAPADEAGDFNKELLNVEERVDGLKERVFRSKATLQLLKEIVIQGASTGSRATIWHVNRLGTGFELESVTYLLDGQSKFSKTDPNGSLDQTREFKISEGAVPPGSHNLSVDFKIRPTGFGVFSYAKNYEVDVRSNYAFEAELGKACTVRSILTDRGGVASSFEERAKVDFELKCERISDAEQR
;
A
#
# COMPACT_ATOMS: atom_id res chain seq x y z
N MET A 1 -43.05 -20.04 61.69
CA MET A 1 -41.73 -20.42 61.25
C MET A 1 -41.88 -21.12 59.89
N ALA A 2 -41.77 -20.42 58.79
CA ALA A 2 -41.82 -20.99 57.44
C ALA A 2 -40.50 -20.56 56.81
N ALA A 3 -39.82 -21.40 56.50
CA ALA A 3 -39.10 -22.22 55.57
C ALA A 3 -37.92 -21.58 54.82
N PRO A 4 -36.76 -22.23 54.82
CA PRO A 4 -35.63 -21.89 53.93
C PRO A 4 -35.63 -22.67 52.61
N ALA A 5 -36.77 -23.17 52.12
CA ALA A 5 -36.85 -24.03 50.94
C ALA A 5 -36.93 -23.24 49.61
N ASP A 6 -37.35 -21.99 49.65
CA ASP A 6 -37.54 -21.18 48.42
C ASP A 6 -36.22 -20.53 47.93
N GLU A 7 -35.34 -20.13 48.85
CA GLU A 7 -34.03 -19.56 48.49
C GLU A 7 -33.07 -20.57 47.82
N ALA A 8 -33.15 -21.85 48.22
CA ALA A 8 -32.34 -22.91 47.62
C ALA A 8 -32.77 -23.23 46.18
N GLY A 9 -34.07 -23.08 45.89
CA GLY A 9 -34.59 -23.26 44.53
C GLY A 9 -34.18 -22.14 43.56
N ASP A 10 -34.15 -20.90 44.01
CA ASP A 10 -33.73 -19.76 43.20
C ASP A 10 -32.22 -19.74 42.97
N PHE A 11 -31.43 -20.09 43.98
CA PHE A 11 -29.98 -20.23 43.86
C PHE A 11 -29.58 -21.31 42.84
N ASN A 12 -30.26 -22.45 42.81
CA ASN A 12 -30.03 -23.50 41.83
C ASN A 12 -30.39 -23.06 40.39
N LYS A 13 -31.44 -22.25 40.21
CA LYS A 13 -31.80 -21.70 38.90
C LYS A 13 -30.76 -20.69 38.43
N GLU A 14 -30.25 -19.85 39.31
CA GLU A 14 -29.19 -18.90 38.98
C GLU A 14 -27.88 -19.62 38.59
N LEU A 15 -27.52 -20.68 39.32
CA LEU A 15 -26.37 -21.52 38.99
C LEU A 15 -26.48 -22.14 37.59
N LEU A 16 -27.62 -22.76 37.27
CA LEU A 16 -27.85 -23.32 35.93
C LEU A 16 -27.80 -22.28 34.84
N ASN A 17 -28.33 -21.09 35.09
CA ASN A 17 -28.24 -19.97 34.12
C ASN A 17 -26.80 -19.50 33.92
N VAL A 18 -26.00 -19.42 34.97
CA VAL A 18 -24.57 -19.06 34.88
C VAL A 18 -23.78 -20.14 34.14
N GLU A 19 -24.04 -21.45 34.44
CA GLU A 19 -23.41 -22.56 33.73
C GLU A 19 -23.70 -22.50 32.21
N GLU A 20 -24.97 -22.31 31.83
CA GLU A 20 -25.38 -22.20 30.44
C GLU A 20 -24.70 -21.00 29.73
N ARG A 21 -24.60 -19.86 30.43
CA ARG A 21 -23.91 -18.67 29.91
C ARG A 21 -22.42 -18.90 29.78
N VAL A 22 -21.78 -19.59 30.72
CA VAL A 22 -20.36 -19.93 30.67
C VAL A 22 -20.08 -20.89 29.52
N ASP A 23 -20.91 -21.90 29.32
CA ASP A 23 -20.74 -22.83 28.20
C ASP A 23 -20.99 -22.18 26.85
N GLY A 24 -21.95 -21.26 26.74
CA GLY A 24 -22.15 -20.43 25.56
C GLY A 24 -20.97 -19.53 25.27
N LEU A 25 -20.30 -18.97 26.27
CA LEU A 25 -19.10 -18.18 26.12
C LEU A 25 -17.91 -19.04 25.68
N LYS A 26 -17.71 -20.21 26.27
CA LYS A 26 -16.68 -21.18 25.89
C LYS A 26 -16.80 -21.55 24.41
N GLU A 27 -18.03 -21.85 23.95
CA GLU A 27 -18.27 -22.20 22.55
C GLU A 27 -17.95 -21.03 21.60
N ARG A 28 -18.32 -19.80 21.98
CA ARG A 28 -17.96 -18.59 21.20
C ARG A 28 -16.46 -18.39 21.13
N VAL A 29 -15.76 -18.53 22.23
CA VAL A 29 -14.29 -18.42 22.28
C VAL A 29 -13.64 -19.51 21.42
N PHE A 30 -14.13 -20.74 21.49
CA PHE A 30 -13.63 -21.85 20.70
C PHE A 30 -13.82 -21.61 19.19
N ARG A 31 -15.01 -21.17 18.78
CA ARG A 31 -15.29 -20.81 17.39
C ARG A 31 -14.41 -19.67 16.90
N SER A 32 -14.25 -18.61 17.70
CA SER A 32 -13.38 -17.49 17.35
C SER A 32 -11.93 -17.92 17.20
N LYS A 33 -11.44 -18.78 18.11
CA LYS A 33 -10.08 -19.34 18.03
C LYS A 33 -9.88 -20.19 16.77
N ALA A 34 -10.84 -21.05 16.44
CA ALA A 34 -10.79 -21.87 15.23
C ALA A 34 -10.77 -21.00 13.96
N THR A 35 -11.60 -19.96 13.90
CA THR A 35 -11.64 -19.01 12.78
C THR A 35 -10.31 -18.26 12.64
N LEU A 36 -9.72 -17.81 13.75
CA LEU A 36 -8.41 -17.13 13.73
C LEU A 36 -7.29 -18.08 13.29
N GLN A 37 -7.32 -19.34 13.69
CA GLN A 37 -6.34 -20.33 13.21
C GLN A 37 -6.46 -20.57 11.71
N LEU A 38 -7.69 -20.71 11.20
CA LEU A 38 -7.94 -20.88 9.77
C LEU A 38 -7.46 -19.66 8.98
N LEU A 39 -7.80 -18.44 9.44
CA LEU A 39 -7.33 -17.20 8.81
C LEU A 39 -5.81 -17.08 8.83
N LYS A 40 -5.16 -17.44 9.94
CA LYS A 40 -3.71 -17.48 10.04
C LYS A 40 -3.09 -18.43 9.01
N GLU A 41 -3.68 -19.60 8.81
CA GLU A 41 -3.20 -20.59 7.84
C GLU A 41 -3.38 -20.11 6.41
N ILE A 42 -4.54 -19.51 6.09
CA ILE A 42 -4.80 -18.89 4.78
C ILE A 42 -3.80 -17.76 4.50
N VAL A 43 -3.52 -16.91 5.49
CA VAL A 43 -2.53 -15.81 5.34
C VAL A 43 -1.12 -16.36 5.14
N ILE A 44 -0.72 -17.40 5.88
CA ILE A 44 0.61 -18.02 5.73
C ILE A 44 0.73 -18.70 4.37
N GLN A 45 -0.27 -19.46 3.93
CA GLN A 45 -0.28 -20.06 2.60
C GLN A 45 -0.32 -19.01 1.49
N GLY A 46 -1.13 -17.96 1.66
CA GLY A 46 -1.15 -16.83 0.74
C GLY A 46 0.18 -16.07 0.66
N ALA A 47 0.93 -16.01 1.74
CA ALA A 47 2.26 -15.38 1.76
C ALA A 47 3.34 -16.26 1.07
N SER A 48 3.16 -17.58 1.05
CA SER A 48 4.15 -18.51 0.42
C SER A 48 3.81 -18.83 -1.03
N THR A 49 2.54 -18.79 -1.42
CA THR A 49 2.05 -19.09 -2.79
C THR A 49 1.33 -17.90 -3.42
N GLY A 50 1.23 -16.79 -2.71
CA GLY A 50 0.50 -15.58 -3.10
C GLY A 50 1.16 -14.84 -4.25
N SER A 51 0.61 -13.69 -4.56
CA SER A 51 1.24 -12.75 -5.49
C SER A 51 2.23 -11.84 -4.77
N ARG A 52 3.20 -11.34 -5.52
CA ARG A 52 4.21 -10.37 -5.05
C ARG A 52 4.15 -9.13 -5.91
N ALA A 53 4.38 -7.98 -5.29
CA ALA A 53 4.52 -6.72 -6.01
C ALA A 53 5.83 -6.04 -5.64
N THR A 54 6.55 -5.58 -6.64
CA THR A 54 7.74 -4.73 -6.51
C THR A 54 7.43 -3.41 -7.20
N ILE A 55 7.57 -2.31 -6.48
CA ILE A 55 7.29 -0.97 -6.99
C ILE A 55 8.61 -0.23 -7.14
N TRP A 56 8.84 0.36 -8.32
CA TRP A 56 10.00 1.16 -8.64
C TRP A 56 9.60 2.58 -9.01
N HIS A 57 10.38 3.53 -8.55
CA HIS A 57 10.38 4.90 -9.05
C HIS A 57 11.46 5.06 -10.12
N VAL A 58 11.09 5.71 -11.22
CA VAL A 58 12.02 6.05 -12.29
C VAL A 58 11.89 7.55 -12.57
N ASN A 59 12.95 8.31 -12.29
CA ASN A 59 13.02 9.73 -12.57
C ASN A 59 13.64 9.95 -13.96
N ARG A 60 12.83 10.45 -14.89
CA ARG A 60 13.23 10.90 -16.24
C ARG A 60 12.94 12.38 -16.46
N LEU A 61 12.83 13.15 -15.39
CA LEU A 61 12.80 14.61 -15.50
C LEU A 61 14.12 15.08 -16.11
N GLY A 62 14.01 16.00 -17.04
CA GLY A 62 15.18 16.68 -17.59
C GLY A 62 15.73 17.72 -16.59
N THR A 63 16.74 18.44 -17.02
CA THR A 63 17.38 19.53 -16.23
C THR A 63 16.44 20.72 -15.97
N GLY A 64 15.22 20.70 -16.51
CA GLY A 64 14.21 21.75 -16.33
C GLY A 64 13.42 21.65 -15.00
N PHE A 65 13.51 20.53 -14.30
CA PHE A 65 12.80 20.29 -13.03
C PHE A 65 13.69 19.60 -12.01
N GLU A 66 13.45 19.88 -10.75
CA GLU A 66 13.99 19.17 -9.59
C GLU A 66 12.87 18.45 -8.87
N LEU A 67 13.10 17.20 -8.46
CA LEU A 67 12.16 16.39 -7.70
C LEU A 67 12.36 16.65 -6.20
N GLU A 68 11.39 17.31 -5.56
CA GLU A 68 11.48 17.68 -4.14
C GLU A 68 10.85 16.66 -3.21
N SER A 69 9.75 16.05 -3.63
CA SER A 69 9.10 15.06 -2.79
C SER A 69 8.46 13.95 -3.61
N VAL A 70 8.48 12.76 -3.01
CA VAL A 70 7.96 11.52 -3.58
C VAL A 70 7.14 10.81 -2.54
N THR A 71 5.87 10.55 -2.83
CA THR A 71 4.99 9.77 -1.97
C THR A 71 4.29 8.69 -2.78
N TYR A 72 4.31 7.46 -2.25
CA TYR A 72 3.67 6.29 -2.83
C TYR A 72 2.72 5.65 -1.84
N LEU A 73 1.49 5.40 -2.30
CA LEU A 73 0.48 4.67 -1.54
C LEU A 73 0.04 3.45 -2.37
N LEU A 74 -0.01 2.31 -1.73
CA LEU A 74 -0.62 1.10 -2.30
C LEU A 74 -1.88 0.78 -1.50
N ASP A 75 -3.03 0.74 -2.17
CA ASP A 75 -4.34 0.54 -1.55
C ASP A 75 -4.63 1.51 -0.39
N GLY A 76 -4.20 2.76 -0.54
CA GLY A 76 -4.33 3.79 0.50
C GLY A 76 -3.31 3.71 1.64
N GLN A 77 -2.45 2.68 1.67
CA GLN A 77 -1.37 2.57 2.66
C GLN A 77 -0.09 3.21 2.14
N SER A 78 0.49 4.13 2.90
CA SER A 78 1.79 4.72 2.55
C SER A 78 2.88 3.66 2.57
N LYS A 79 3.54 3.46 1.43
CA LYS A 79 4.69 2.56 1.25
C LYS A 79 6.01 3.30 1.29
N PHE A 80 6.00 4.53 0.83
CA PHE A 80 7.19 5.37 0.77
C PHE A 80 6.79 6.84 0.79
N SER A 81 7.51 7.65 1.55
CA SER A 81 7.41 9.11 1.51
C SER A 81 8.78 9.70 1.83
N LYS A 82 9.30 10.52 0.94
CA LYS A 82 10.55 11.23 1.10
C LYS A 82 10.42 12.64 0.56
N THR A 83 10.82 13.62 1.38
CA THR A 83 10.98 15.02 0.96
C THR A 83 12.45 15.38 1.05
N ASP A 84 12.96 15.98 0.01
CA ASP A 84 14.38 16.33 -0.11
C ASP A 84 14.57 17.67 -0.81
N PRO A 85 14.55 18.74 -0.05
CA PRO A 85 14.73 20.08 -0.60
C PRO A 85 16.16 20.34 -1.12
N ASN A 86 17.10 19.41 -0.90
CA ASN A 86 18.49 19.56 -1.29
C ASN A 86 18.83 18.89 -2.63
N GLY A 87 17.83 18.30 -3.32
CA GLY A 87 17.99 17.75 -4.66
C GLY A 87 18.72 16.40 -4.75
N SER A 88 18.85 15.64 -3.65
CA SER A 88 19.47 14.31 -3.69
C SER A 88 18.56 13.27 -4.38
N LEU A 89 17.25 13.51 -4.46
CA LEU A 89 16.31 12.67 -5.18
C LEU A 89 16.58 12.65 -6.69
N ASP A 90 17.06 13.75 -7.24
CA ASP A 90 17.39 13.84 -8.67
C ASP A 90 18.68 13.11 -9.06
N GLN A 91 19.56 12.88 -8.10
CA GLN A 91 20.82 12.17 -8.34
C GLN A 91 20.58 10.66 -8.57
N THR A 92 19.45 10.14 -8.08
CA THR A 92 19.10 8.73 -8.21
C THR A 92 18.00 8.57 -9.25
N ARG A 93 18.36 8.13 -10.46
CA ARG A 93 17.38 7.97 -11.55
C ARG A 93 16.37 6.86 -11.34
N GLU A 94 16.71 5.84 -10.58
CA GLU A 94 15.84 4.71 -10.33
C GLU A 94 16.09 4.14 -8.92
N PHE A 95 15.02 3.92 -8.15
CA PHE A 95 15.11 3.28 -6.85
C PHE A 95 13.85 2.49 -6.52
N LYS A 96 14.04 1.45 -5.71
CA LYS A 96 12.96 0.60 -5.24
C LYS A 96 12.17 1.31 -4.14
N ILE A 97 10.87 1.35 -4.30
CA ILE A 97 9.91 1.91 -3.34
C ILE A 97 9.51 0.87 -2.29
N SER A 98 9.06 -0.29 -2.77
CA SER A 98 8.64 -1.38 -1.90
C SER A 98 8.70 -2.71 -2.65
N GLU A 99 8.86 -3.78 -1.88
CA GLU A 99 8.78 -5.15 -2.36
C GLU A 99 8.10 -5.99 -1.28
N GLY A 100 7.14 -6.81 -1.65
CA GLY A 100 6.47 -7.66 -0.70
C GLY A 100 5.35 -8.49 -1.29
N ALA A 101 4.81 -9.38 -0.45
CA ALA A 101 3.60 -10.11 -0.79
C ALA A 101 2.41 -9.16 -0.79
N VAL A 102 1.55 -9.33 -1.78
CA VAL A 102 0.26 -8.64 -1.88
C VAL A 102 -0.85 -9.68 -2.07
N PRO A 103 -2.07 -9.45 -1.58
CA PRO A 103 -3.18 -10.34 -1.89
C PRO A 103 -3.40 -10.46 -3.39
N PRO A 104 -3.83 -11.61 -3.92
CA PRO A 104 -4.29 -11.67 -5.30
C PRO A 104 -5.53 -10.79 -5.51
N GLY A 105 -5.59 -10.10 -6.66
CA GLY A 105 -6.69 -9.23 -7.01
C GLY A 105 -6.26 -7.86 -7.52
N SER A 106 -7.21 -6.93 -7.55
CA SER A 106 -6.99 -5.57 -8.04
C SER A 106 -6.38 -4.69 -6.94
N HIS A 107 -5.32 -3.99 -7.30
CA HIS A 107 -4.60 -3.04 -6.44
C HIS A 107 -4.56 -1.67 -7.09
N ASN A 108 -4.52 -0.64 -6.26
CA ASN A 108 -4.41 0.75 -6.71
C ASN A 108 -3.12 1.38 -6.16
N LEU A 109 -2.23 1.75 -7.06
CA LEU A 109 -1.01 2.51 -6.76
C LEU A 109 -1.27 3.99 -6.99
N SER A 110 -1.24 4.78 -5.91
CA SER A 110 -1.32 6.24 -5.98
C SER A 110 0.08 6.83 -5.80
N VAL A 111 0.41 7.80 -6.62
CA VAL A 111 1.69 8.51 -6.56
C VAL A 111 1.44 10.02 -6.48
N ASP A 112 2.23 10.68 -5.65
CA ASP A 112 2.21 12.13 -5.48
C ASP A 112 3.65 12.63 -5.48
N PHE A 113 3.97 13.47 -6.45
CA PHE A 113 5.28 14.08 -6.62
C PHE A 113 5.18 15.59 -6.52
N LYS A 114 6.11 16.20 -5.80
CA LYS A 114 6.34 17.63 -5.87
C LYS A 114 7.61 17.89 -6.65
N ILE A 115 7.47 18.71 -7.68
CA ILE A 115 8.59 19.09 -8.52
C ILE A 115 8.69 20.61 -8.56
N ARG A 116 9.92 21.10 -8.71
CA ARG A 116 10.22 22.52 -8.87
C ARG A 116 10.90 22.77 -10.21
N PRO A 117 10.43 23.75 -10.99
CA PRO A 117 11.16 24.20 -12.17
C PRO A 117 12.51 24.80 -11.78
N THR A 118 13.59 24.40 -12.44
CA THR A 118 14.95 24.90 -12.15
C THR A 118 15.17 26.35 -12.59
N GLY A 119 14.22 26.91 -13.36
CA GLY A 119 14.27 28.29 -13.80
C GLY A 119 15.50 28.60 -14.63
N PHE A 120 15.48 28.30 -15.92
CA PHE A 120 16.58 28.59 -16.83
C PHE A 120 16.35 29.91 -17.56
N GLY A 121 17.34 30.80 -17.57
CA GLY A 121 17.33 32.04 -18.37
C GLY A 121 16.21 33.00 -17.93
N VAL A 122 15.36 33.38 -18.88
CA VAL A 122 14.22 34.34 -18.67
C VAL A 122 13.14 33.84 -17.75
N PHE A 123 13.16 32.55 -17.40
CA PHE A 123 12.18 31.91 -16.50
C PHE A 123 12.67 31.79 -15.04
N SER A 124 13.64 32.60 -14.64
CA SER A 124 14.19 32.59 -13.26
C SER A 124 13.14 32.85 -12.18
N TYR A 125 12.01 33.50 -12.50
CA TYR A 125 10.90 33.70 -11.60
C TYR A 125 10.15 32.38 -11.23
N ALA A 126 10.29 31.34 -12.04
CA ALA A 126 9.63 30.05 -11.84
C ALA A 126 10.28 29.21 -10.71
N LYS A 127 11.44 29.59 -10.18
CA LYS A 127 12.15 28.85 -9.11
C LYS A 127 11.34 28.67 -7.81
N ASN A 128 10.36 29.55 -7.56
CA ASN A 128 9.51 29.49 -6.38
C ASN A 128 8.15 28.81 -6.65
N TYR A 129 7.99 28.26 -7.86
CA TYR A 129 6.75 27.59 -8.24
C TYR A 129 6.89 26.08 -7.98
N GLU A 130 5.98 25.54 -7.18
CA GLU A 130 5.89 24.10 -6.94
C GLU A 130 4.78 23.52 -7.81
N VAL A 131 5.04 22.39 -8.43
CA VAL A 131 4.06 21.64 -9.23
C VAL A 131 3.77 20.31 -8.54
N ASP A 132 2.51 20.10 -8.21
CA ASP A 132 2.03 18.81 -7.70
C ASP A 132 1.62 17.91 -8.87
N VAL A 133 2.26 16.76 -8.98
CA VAL A 133 1.97 15.75 -10.00
C VAL A 133 1.40 14.52 -9.34
N ARG A 134 0.10 14.27 -9.54
CA ARG A 134 -0.62 13.13 -8.95
C ARG A 134 -1.09 12.19 -10.03
N SER A 135 -0.95 10.90 -9.77
CA SER A 135 -1.45 9.88 -10.68
C SER A 135 -1.85 8.62 -9.92
N ASN A 136 -2.79 7.87 -10.51
CA ASN A 136 -3.24 6.59 -9.97
C ASN A 136 -3.12 5.53 -11.05
N TYR A 137 -2.72 4.33 -10.65
CA TYR A 137 -2.59 3.19 -11.53
C TYR A 137 -3.20 1.95 -10.90
N ALA A 138 -4.20 1.37 -11.56
CA ALA A 138 -4.79 0.11 -11.15
C ALA A 138 -4.07 -1.06 -11.86
N PHE A 139 -3.68 -2.07 -11.11
CA PHE A 139 -3.09 -3.28 -11.65
C PHE A 139 -3.67 -4.52 -10.97
N GLU A 140 -3.60 -5.65 -11.64
CA GLU A 140 -4.06 -6.92 -11.11
C GLU A 140 -2.88 -7.81 -10.73
N ALA A 141 -2.86 -8.25 -9.47
CA ALA A 141 -1.88 -9.19 -8.96
C ALA A 141 -2.46 -10.61 -9.03
N GLU A 142 -1.99 -11.42 -9.97
CA GLU A 142 -2.43 -12.80 -10.11
C GLU A 142 -1.71 -13.74 -9.15
N LEU A 143 -2.40 -14.75 -8.68
CA LEU A 143 -1.86 -15.79 -7.82
C LEU A 143 -0.64 -16.46 -8.48
N GLY A 144 0.45 -16.61 -7.72
CA GLY A 144 1.68 -17.24 -8.19
C GLY A 144 2.54 -16.38 -9.11
N LYS A 145 2.19 -15.09 -9.29
CA LYS A 145 2.97 -14.14 -10.08
C LYS A 145 3.63 -13.06 -9.21
N ALA A 146 4.84 -12.69 -9.60
CA ALA A 146 5.56 -11.51 -9.13
C ALA A 146 5.39 -10.40 -10.15
N CYS A 147 4.75 -9.30 -9.76
CA CYS A 147 4.48 -8.14 -10.61
C CYS A 147 5.45 -7.01 -10.25
N THR A 148 6.10 -6.45 -11.25
CA THR A 148 6.93 -5.24 -11.12
C THR A 148 6.18 -4.07 -11.75
N VAL A 149 5.87 -3.06 -10.93
CA VAL A 149 5.27 -1.80 -11.36
C VAL A 149 6.34 -0.73 -11.35
N ARG A 150 6.59 -0.12 -12.50
CA ARG A 150 7.52 1.00 -12.64
C ARG A 150 6.72 2.28 -12.86
N SER A 151 6.84 3.23 -11.97
CA SER A 151 6.28 4.56 -12.10
C SER A 151 7.35 5.49 -12.67
N ILE A 152 7.12 6.01 -13.86
CA ILE A 152 8.10 6.78 -14.64
C ILE A 152 7.63 8.22 -14.68
N LEU A 153 8.33 9.10 -13.98
CA LEU A 153 8.09 10.53 -14.00
C LEU A 153 8.91 11.17 -15.16
N THR A 154 8.22 11.76 -16.12
CA THR A 154 8.83 12.31 -17.35
C THR A 154 8.46 13.76 -17.58
N ASP A 155 9.38 14.54 -18.19
CA ASP A 155 9.09 15.83 -18.80
C ASP A 155 8.75 15.60 -20.28
N ARG A 156 7.48 15.79 -20.64
CA ARG A 156 6.98 15.64 -22.02
C ARG A 156 6.58 16.97 -22.67
N GLY A 157 6.91 18.08 -22.05
CA GLY A 157 6.48 19.39 -22.53
C GLY A 157 7.41 20.02 -23.54
N GLY A 158 6.83 20.77 -24.47
CA GLY A 158 7.52 21.74 -25.31
C GLY A 158 7.65 23.10 -24.61
N VAL A 159 8.38 24.02 -25.25
CA VAL A 159 8.64 25.38 -24.72
C VAL A 159 7.36 26.20 -24.51
N ALA A 160 6.27 25.80 -25.16
CA ALA A 160 4.96 26.46 -25.08
C ALA A 160 3.97 25.83 -24.07
N SER A 161 4.33 24.70 -23.46
CA SER A 161 3.48 24.02 -22.49
C SER A 161 3.66 24.61 -21.09
N SER A 162 2.56 24.67 -20.32
CA SER A 162 2.62 25.04 -18.90
C SER A 162 3.46 24.03 -18.10
N PHE A 163 4.07 24.45 -16.99
CA PHE A 163 4.86 23.56 -16.14
C PHE A 163 4.06 22.36 -15.63
N GLU A 164 2.78 22.56 -15.36
CA GLU A 164 1.85 21.52 -14.89
C GLU A 164 1.55 20.45 -15.96
N GLU A 165 1.52 20.84 -17.23
CA GLU A 165 1.24 19.93 -18.34
C GLU A 165 2.49 19.15 -18.80
N ARG A 166 3.68 19.63 -18.44
CA ARG A 166 4.95 19.03 -18.86
C ARG A 166 5.28 17.77 -18.08
N ALA A 167 5.07 17.78 -16.77
CA ALA A 167 5.38 16.64 -15.94
C ALA A 167 4.25 15.61 -16.00
N LYS A 168 4.57 14.40 -16.44
CA LYS A 168 3.62 13.27 -16.55
C LYS A 168 4.19 12.02 -15.93
N VAL A 169 3.27 11.19 -15.41
CA VAL A 169 3.59 9.88 -14.87
C VAL A 169 3.07 8.81 -15.80
N ASP A 170 3.97 7.96 -16.25
CA ASP A 170 3.64 6.73 -16.96
C ASP A 170 3.86 5.53 -16.05
N PHE A 171 3.15 4.44 -16.34
CA PHE A 171 3.30 3.20 -15.61
C PHE A 171 3.60 2.05 -16.56
N GLU A 172 4.56 1.22 -16.16
CA GLU A 172 4.89 -0.04 -16.82
C GLU A 172 4.64 -1.18 -15.85
N LEU A 173 3.88 -2.18 -16.28
CA LEU A 173 3.60 -3.40 -15.51
C LEU A 173 4.26 -4.59 -16.20
N LYS A 174 5.02 -5.37 -15.44
CA LYS A 174 5.56 -6.66 -15.87
C LYS A 174 5.30 -7.69 -14.79
N CYS A 175 4.60 -8.77 -15.14
CA CYS A 175 4.33 -9.88 -14.23
C CYS A 175 4.97 -11.16 -14.78
N GLU A 176 5.71 -11.86 -13.92
CA GLU A 176 6.38 -13.12 -14.21
C GLU A 176 5.93 -14.17 -13.17
N ARG A 177 6.07 -15.47 -13.46
CA ARG A 177 5.82 -16.51 -12.45
C ARG A 177 6.88 -16.41 -11.35
N ILE A 178 6.47 -16.64 -10.10
CA ILE A 178 7.39 -16.53 -8.95
C ILE A 178 8.60 -17.48 -9.10
N SER A 179 8.40 -18.70 -9.65
CA SER A 179 9.48 -19.64 -9.95
C SER A 179 10.55 -19.08 -10.90
N ASP A 180 10.16 -18.20 -11.83
CA ASP A 180 11.05 -17.61 -12.83
C ASP A 180 11.73 -16.33 -12.29
N ALA A 181 11.08 -15.68 -11.33
CA ALA A 181 11.60 -14.46 -10.70
C ALA A 181 12.72 -14.72 -9.67
N GLU A 182 12.73 -15.89 -9.04
CA GLU A 182 13.76 -16.28 -8.04
C GLU A 182 15.07 -16.79 -8.69
N GLN A 183 15.09 -17.01 -10.01
CA GLN A 183 16.26 -17.50 -10.76
C GLN A 183 17.12 -16.37 -11.35
N ARG A 184 16.80 -15.10 -11.13
CA ARG A 184 17.54 -13.91 -11.59
C ARG A 184 18.10 -13.12 -10.44
#